data_541434ee53d832dc8e8ed50eeecbce25
#
_entry.id   541434ee53d832dc8e8ed50eeecbce25
#
_cell.length_a   1.000
_cell.length_b   1.000
_cell.length_c   1.000
_cell.angle_alpha   90.00
_cell.angle_beta   90.00
_cell.angle_gamma   90.00
#
_symmetry.space_group_name_H-M   'P 1'
#
loop_
_entity.id
_entity.type
_entity.pdbx_description
1 polymer ?
#
loop_
_entity_poly.entity_id
_entity_poly.type
_entity_poly.pdbx_seq_one_letter_code
_entity_poly.pdbx_strand_id
1 'polypeptide(L)'
;MRLSIAVCLVAVAGVASAETREAVPDRYYNTFSHTNPVFLRINQGDIVVTKTLDSGGTDDRGQLRATGGNPLTGPFYIDNAEPGDAILVHLRAARRFPLGRL
;
A
#
# COMPACT_ATOMS: atom_id res chain seq x y z
N MET A 1 -23.68 47.44 -30.10
CA MET A 1 -23.40 47.03 -28.73
C MET A 1 -23.11 45.52 -28.75
N ARG A 2 -21.87 45.14 -28.63
CA ARG A 2 -21.48 43.71 -28.61
C ARG A 2 -21.24 43.33 -27.16
N LEU A 3 -22.04 42.41 -26.65
CA LEU A 3 -21.86 41.83 -25.32
C LEU A 3 -20.86 40.68 -25.41
N SER A 4 -19.63 40.87 -24.94
CA SER A 4 -18.67 39.78 -24.82
C SER A 4 -18.88 39.09 -23.49
N ILE A 5 -19.47 37.88 -23.54
CA ILE A 5 -19.58 37.03 -22.36
C ILE A 5 -18.23 36.28 -22.25
N ALA A 6 -17.41 36.71 -21.29
CA ALA A 6 -16.22 35.95 -20.91
C ALA A 6 -16.68 34.77 -20.04
N VAL A 7 -16.65 33.58 -20.61
CA VAL A 7 -16.87 32.34 -19.83
C VAL A 7 -15.57 32.05 -19.10
N CYS A 8 -15.51 32.34 -17.80
CA CYS A 8 -14.43 31.88 -16.93
C CYS A 8 -14.61 30.40 -16.71
N LEU A 9 -13.82 29.57 -17.40
CA LEU A 9 -13.74 28.14 -17.14
C LEU A 9 -12.90 27.95 -15.87
N VAL A 10 -13.56 27.75 -14.72
CA VAL A 10 -12.87 27.35 -13.49
C VAL A 10 -12.59 25.88 -13.61
N ALA A 11 -11.35 25.52 -13.96
CA ALA A 11 -10.90 24.15 -13.87
C ALA A 11 -10.75 23.80 -12.38
N VAL A 12 -11.71 23.07 -11.83
CA VAL A 12 -11.56 22.46 -10.52
C VAL A 12 -10.59 21.29 -10.70
N ALA A 13 -9.32 21.50 -10.39
CA ALA A 13 -8.38 20.39 -10.24
C ALA A 13 -8.87 19.55 -9.05
N GLY A 14 -9.40 18.36 -9.32
CA GLY A 14 -9.78 17.41 -8.30
C GLY A 14 -8.53 17.03 -7.51
N VAL A 15 -8.44 17.46 -6.25
CA VAL A 15 -7.42 16.98 -5.32
C VAL A 15 -7.84 15.56 -4.94
N ALA A 16 -7.03 14.55 -5.36
CA ALA A 16 -7.22 13.20 -4.87
C ALA A 16 -7.03 13.23 -3.35
N SER A 17 -8.10 13.03 -2.59
CA SER A 17 -8.01 12.96 -1.14
C SER A 17 -7.36 11.65 -0.73
N ALA A 18 -6.45 11.71 0.26
CA ALA A 18 -5.85 10.54 0.87
C ALA A 18 -6.93 9.62 1.45
N GLU A 19 -6.83 8.34 1.18
CA GLU A 19 -7.74 7.32 1.67
C GLU A 19 -7.02 6.36 2.60
N THR A 20 -7.76 5.81 3.55
CA THR A 20 -7.29 4.68 4.34
C THR A 20 -7.74 3.40 3.65
N ARG A 21 -6.77 2.55 3.32
CA ARG A 21 -6.98 1.27 2.67
C ARG A 21 -6.59 0.16 3.62
N GLU A 22 -7.55 -0.66 3.97
CA GLU A 22 -7.35 -1.80 4.84
C GLU A 22 -7.45 -3.09 4.04
N ALA A 23 -6.37 -3.85 3.99
CA ALA A 23 -6.32 -5.11 3.27
C ALA A 23 -5.21 -6.00 3.82
N VAL A 24 -5.47 -7.31 3.85
CA VAL A 24 -4.49 -8.32 4.24
C VAL A 24 -4.29 -9.25 3.06
N PRO A 25 -3.04 -9.48 2.61
CA PRO A 25 -2.79 -10.37 1.49
C PRO A 25 -3.13 -11.81 1.84
N ASP A 26 -3.57 -12.55 0.85
CA ASP A 26 -3.73 -14.01 0.92
C ASP A 26 -2.52 -14.76 0.35
N ARG A 27 -1.60 -14.04 -0.29
CA ARG A 27 -0.40 -14.57 -0.92
C ARG A 27 0.81 -13.72 -0.56
N TYR A 28 1.93 -14.38 -0.31
CA TYR A 28 3.18 -13.76 0.11
C TYR A 28 4.31 -14.21 -0.81
N TYR A 29 5.32 -13.36 -0.97
CA TYR A 29 6.46 -13.60 -1.84
C TYR A 29 7.75 -13.54 -1.04
N ASN A 30 8.75 -14.31 -1.47
CA ASN A 30 10.07 -14.36 -0.81
C ASN A 30 11.13 -13.56 -1.57
N THR A 31 10.78 -13.04 -2.72
CA THR A 31 11.69 -12.27 -3.59
C THR A 31 11.04 -10.98 -4.05
N PHE A 32 11.86 -9.94 -4.17
CA PHE A 32 11.45 -8.72 -4.86
C PHE A 32 11.45 -8.97 -6.36
N SER A 33 10.30 -8.84 -7.00
CA SER A 33 10.18 -9.01 -8.44
C SER A 33 9.02 -8.17 -8.99
N HIS A 34 9.27 -7.49 -10.09
CA HIS A 34 8.23 -6.76 -10.81
C HIS A 34 7.18 -7.69 -11.43
N THR A 35 7.46 -8.99 -11.51
CA THR A 35 6.52 -9.99 -12.01
C THR A 35 5.54 -10.49 -10.94
N ASN A 36 5.78 -10.17 -9.66
CA ASN A 36 4.83 -10.49 -8.62
C ASN A 36 3.53 -9.70 -8.84
N PRO A 37 2.37 -10.36 -8.89
CA PRO A 37 1.10 -9.66 -9.06
C PRO A 37 0.88 -8.59 -7.99
N VAL A 38 0.36 -7.45 -8.41
CA VAL A 38 0.04 -6.35 -7.48
C VAL A 38 -1.02 -6.79 -6.48
N PHE A 39 -0.72 -6.63 -5.21
CA PHE A 39 -1.67 -6.89 -4.14
C PHE A 39 -2.66 -5.74 -3.98
N LEU A 40 -2.17 -4.53 -3.95
CA LEU A 40 -2.99 -3.34 -3.72
C LEU A 40 -2.44 -2.14 -4.49
N ARG A 41 -3.32 -1.45 -5.21
CA ARG A 41 -3.00 -0.16 -5.81
C ARG A 41 -3.35 0.95 -4.84
N ILE A 42 -2.42 1.88 -4.65
CA ILE A 42 -2.55 3.00 -3.73
C ILE A 42 -2.14 4.30 -4.41
N ASN A 43 -2.58 5.40 -3.85
CA ASN A 43 -2.15 6.74 -4.26
C ASN A 43 -1.16 7.30 -3.25
N GLN A 44 -0.38 8.28 -3.69
CA GLN A 44 0.46 9.05 -2.80
C GLN A 44 -0.40 9.68 -1.69
N GLY A 45 0.05 9.54 -0.45
CA GLY A 45 -0.67 10.04 0.73
C GLY A 45 -1.67 9.06 1.33
N ASP A 46 -1.99 7.96 0.66
CA ASP A 46 -2.86 6.93 1.22
C ASP A 46 -2.24 6.29 2.46
N ILE A 47 -3.11 5.89 3.37
CA ILE A 47 -2.74 5.13 4.55
C ILE A 47 -3.08 3.68 4.30
N VAL A 48 -2.10 2.81 4.41
CA VAL A 48 -2.29 1.36 4.29
C VAL A 48 -2.30 0.73 5.67
N VAL A 49 -3.37 0.02 5.98
CA VAL A 49 -3.49 -0.80 7.18
C VAL A 49 -3.46 -2.25 6.75
N THR A 50 -2.45 -2.97 7.15
CA THR A 50 -2.25 -4.36 6.74
C THR A 50 -1.66 -5.18 7.87
N LYS A 51 -1.61 -6.49 7.66
CA LYS A 51 -0.91 -7.43 8.54
C LYS A 51 0.24 -8.08 7.81
N THR A 52 1.33 -8.24 8.51
CA THR A 52 2.49 -8.97 8.02
C THR A 52 2.60 -10.31 8.71
N LEU A 53 3.39 -11.20 8.16
CA LEU A 53 3.78 -12.45 8.82
C LEU A 53 5.08 -12.24 9.60
N ASP A 54 5.37 -13.15 10.51
CA ASP A 54 6.70 -13.22 11.12
C ASP A 54 7.74 -13.78 10.13
N SER A 55 8.98 -13.83 10.52
CA SER A 55 10.07 -14.30 9.66
C SER A 55 9.92 -15.77 9.25
N GLY A 56 9.21 -16.56 10.02
CA GLY A 56 8.93 -17.98 9.71
C GLY A 56 7.68 -18.19 8.87
N GLY A 57 6.92 -17.15 8.59
CA GLY A 57 5.71 -17.23 7.78
C GLY A 57 4.42 -17.47 8.57
N THR A 58 4.43 -17.23 9.87
CA THR A 58 3.28 -17.44 10.75
C THR A 58 2.51 -16.14 10.96
N ASP A 59 1.18 -16.22 10.95
CA ASP A 59 0.29 -15.09 11.15
C ASP A 59 0.02 -14.81 12.65
N ASP A 60 -0.82 -13.80 12.91
CA ASP A 60 -1.19 -13.36 14.25
C ASP A 60 -2.07 -14.39 15.01
N ARG A 61 -2.51 -15.44 14.33
CA ARG A 61 -3.25 -16.55 14.93
C ARG A 61 -2.41 -17.81 15.12
N GLY A 62 -1.11 -17.73 14.85
CA GLY A 62 -0.21 -18.86 14.96
C GLY A 62 -0.28 -19.84 13.79
N GLN A 63 -0.93 -19.45 12.68
CA GLN A 63 -1.05 -20.31 11.51
C GLN A 63 0.08 -20.03 10.52
N LEU A 64 0.69 -21.11 9.99
CA LEU A 64 1.67 -21.01 8.93
C LEU A 64 0.98 -20.63 7.62
N ARG A 65 1.34 -19.47 7.06
CA ARG A 65 0.74 -18.91 5.84
C ARG A 65 1.71 -18.86 4.67
N ALA A 66 3.00 -18.91 4.92
CA ALA A 66 4.04 -18.87 3.90
C ALA A 66 5.25 -19.68 4.34
N THR A 67 5.98 -20.21 3.37
CA THR A 67 7.22 -20.96 3.58
C THR A 67 8.38 -20.23 2.89
N GLY A 68 9.62 -20.64 3.18
CA GLY A 68 10.81 -20.06 2.55
C GLY A 68 11.49 -18.95 3.34
N GLY A 69 10.93 -18.54 4.47
CA GLY A 69 11.50 -17.51 5.34
C GLY A 69 11.31 -16.08 4.84
N ASN A 70 11.18 -15.15 5.77
CA ASN A 70 11.05 -13.71 5.51
C ASN A 70 10.03 -13.35 4.41
N PRO A 71 8.77 -13.77 4.53
CA PRO A 71 7.77 -13.47 3.53
C PRO A 71 7.49 -11.97 3.45
N LEU A 72 7.31 -11.49 2.23
CA LEU A 72 7.06 -10.08 1.93
C LEU A 72 5.56 -9.82 1.83
N THR A 73 5.12 -8.73 2.43
CA THR A 73 3.76 -8.21 2.34
C THR A 73 3.65 -7.22 1.19
N GLY A 74 2.83 -7.50 0.22
CA GLY A 74 2.66 -6.69 -0.98
C GLY A 74 2.60 -7.58 -2.23
N PRO A 75 3.03 -7.07 -3.40
CA PRO A 75 3.54 -5.72 -3.65
C PRO A 75 2.42 -4.66 -3.71
N PHE A 76 2.78 -3.45 -3.33
CA PHE A 76 1.93 -2.28 -3.49
C PHE A 76 2.31 -1.53 -4.76
N TYR A 77 1.33 -1.17 -5.57
CA TYR A 77 1.53 -0.32 -6.72
C TYR A 77 1.11 1.10 -6.39
N ILE A 78 2.03 2.03 -6.49
CA ILE A 78 1.76 3.45 -6.21
C ILE A 78 1.45 4.13 -7.54
N ASP A 79 0.21 4.58 -7.70
CA ASP A 79 -0.19 5.27 -8.91
C ASP A 79 0.62 6.56 -9.09
N ASN A 80 1.00 6.84 -10.33
CA ASN A 80 1.84 7.97 -10.73
C ASN A 80 3.29 7.97 -10.21
N ALA A 81 3.74 6.91 -9.55
CA ALA A 81 5.16 6.76 -9.25
C ALA A 81 5.91 6.28 -10.50
N GLU A 82 7.09 6.85 -10.72
CA GLU A 82 7.94 6.57 -11.87
C GLU A 82 9.32 6.06 -11.44
N PRO A 83 10.03 5.31 -12.31
CA PRO A 83 11.40 4.93 -12.04
C PRO A 83 12.27 6.16 -11.74
N GLY A 84 13.05 6.10 -10.68
CA GLY A 84 13.86 7.20 -10.19
C GLY A 84 13.21 8.05 -9.09
N ASP A 85 11.92 7.88 -8.85
CA ASP A 85 11.26 8.53 -7.73
C ASP A 85 11.71 7.93 -6.39
N ALA A 86 11.76 8.78 -5.37
CA ALA A 86 11.98 8.34 -3.99
C ALA A 86 10.65 8.04 -3.31
N ILE A 87 10.62 7.00 -2.49
CA ILE A 87 9.47 6.63 -1.67
C ILE A 87 9.77 6.99 -0.22
N LEU A 88 8.94 7.84 0.37
CA LEU A 88 8.96 8.12 1.80
C LEU A 88 7.83 7.34 2.47
N VAL A 89 8.19 6.37 3.29
CA VAL A 89 7.24 5.57 4.07
C VAL A 89 7.19 6.08 5.50
N HIS A 90 6.02 6.53 5.93
CA HIS A 90 5.78 7.00 7.29
C HIS A 90 5.06 5.92 8.09
N LEU A 91 5.75 5.31 9.06
CA LEU A 91 5.13 4.34 9.95
C LEU A 91 4.35 5.08 11.04
N ARG A 92 3.04 4.98 11.00
CA ARG A 92 2.17 5.67 11.97
C ARG A 92 1.95 4.85 13.24
N ALA A 93 1.78 3.54 13.10
CA ALA A 93 1.61 2.61 14.20
C ALA A 93 2.01 1.20 13.75
N ALA A 94 2.68 0.48 14.62
CA ALA A 94 2.97 -0.94 14.43
C ALA A 94 2.72 -1.67 15.74
N ARG A 95 1.97 -2.77 15.68
CA ARG A 95 1.72 -3.64 16.82
C ARG A 95 2.37 -4.97 16.57
N ARG A 96 3.08 -5.47 17.56
CA ARG A 96 3.59 -6.83 17.52
C ARG A 96 2.47 -7.82 17.82
N PHE A 97 2.57 -8.99 17.24
CA PHE A 97 1.80 -10.12 17.73
C PHE A 97 2.12 -10.39 19.19
N PRO A 98 1.18 -10.85 19.98
CA PRO A 98 1.53 -11.48 21.24
C PRO A 98 2.50 -12.62 20.89
N LEU A 99 3.74 -12.52 21.32
CA LEU A 99 4.68 -13.62 21.20
C LEU A 99 4.03 -14.79 21.94
N GLY A 100 3.64 -15.81 21.19
CA GLY A 100 3.23 -17.06 21.78
C GLY A 100 4.29 -17.46 22.79
N ARG A 101 3.88 -18.00 23.92
CA ARG A 101 4.83 -18.47 24.94
C ARG A 101 5.85 -19.37 24.27
N LEU A 102 7.06 -18.92 24.30
CA LEU A 102 8.19 -19.76 23.98
C LEU A 102 8.22 -20.95 24.94
#